data_1e719539dea775d73905d8f2a740b281
#
_entry.id   1e719539dea775d73905d8f2a740b281
#
_cell.length_a   1.000
_cell.length_b   1.000
_cell.length_c   1.000
_cell.angle_alpha   90.00
_cell.angle_beta   90.00
_cell.angle_gamma   90.00
#
_symmetry.space_group_name_H-M   'P 1'
#
loop_
_entity.id
_entity.type
_entity.pdbx_description
1 polymer ?
#
loop_
_entity_poly.entity_id
_entity_poly.type
_entity_poly.pdbx_seq_one_letter_code
_entity_poly.pdbx_strand_id
1 'polypeptide(L)'
;MNLPFLSRAAAAALLVAAAGGALAQVKVEGAWARPTVPGQQAGGGYLSITSATADRIVGGSTPAAQRFELHTMAMKGDVMEMRQVDAIDLPAGKKVELKPGGLHVMFMGLKEPLKAGSKLPVTLKLEKGGEVKVEFDVQARAPEAAHKH
;
A
#
# COMPACT_ATOMS: atom_id res chain seq x y z
N MET A 1 -4.71 -65.68 34.57
CA MET A 1 -5.74 -64.66 34.34
C MET A 1 -5.07 -63.34 34.11
N ASN A 2 -4.81 -63.06 32.88
CA ASN A 2 -4.17 -61.83 32.50
C ASN A 2 -5.11 -61.00 31.68
N LEU A 3 -5.48 -59.86 32.24
CA LEU A 3 -6.24 -58.83 31.56
C LEU A 3 -5.31 -58.01 30.71
N PRO A 4 -5.55 -57.91 29.43
CA PRO A 4 -4.75 -56.99 28.63
C PRO A 4 -5.21 -55.57 28.89
N PHE A 5 -4.31 -54.78 29.33
CA PHE A 5 -4.48 -53.32 29.36
C PHE A 5 -4.61 -52.78 27.94
N LEU A 6 -5.79 -52.39 27.58
CA LEU A 6 -6.02 -51.62 26.40
C LEU A 6 -5.52 -50.22 26.62
N SER A 7 -4.33 -49.93 26.16
CA SER A 7 -3.86 -48.57 26.02
C SER A 7 -4.69 -47.86 24.97
N ARG A 8 -5.63 -47.12 25.40
CA ARG A 8 -6.27 -46.10 24.54
C ARG A 8 -5.31 -44.96 24.42
N ALA A 9 -4.49 -44.99 23.42
CA ALA A 9 -3.81 -43.80 22.96
C ALA A 9 -4.90 -42.88 22.39
N ALA A 10 -5.31 -41.90 23.16
CA ALA A 10 -6.07 -40.82 22.65
C ALA A 10 -5.13 -39.98 21.78
N ALA A 11 -5.20 -40.22 20.49
CA ALA A 11 -4.60 -39.32 19.54
C ALA A 11 -5.38 -38.00 19.65
N ALA A 12 -4.87 -37.10 20.45
CA ALA A 12 -5.29 -35.72 20.39
C ALA A 12 -4.86 -35.19 19.02
N ALA A 13 -5.77 -35.24 18.07
CA ALA A 13 -5.60 -34.51 16.86
C ALA A 13 -5.59 -33.03 17.25
N LEU A 14 -4.39 -32.46 17.36
CA LEU A 14 -4.24 -31.03 17.34
C LEU A 14 -4.71 -30.57 15.97
N LEU A 15 -5.98 -30.17 15.91
CA LEU A 15 -6.41 -29.26 14.90
C LEU A 15 -5.66 -27.94 15.19
N VAL A 16 -4.51 -27.80 14.62
CA VAL A 16 -3.98 -26.48 14.36
C VAL A 16 -4.95 -25.89 13.34
N ALA A 17 -5.98 -25.29 13.84
CA ALA A 17 -6.69 -24.31 13.05
C ALA A 17 -5.61 -23.27 12.73
N ALA A 18 -5.02 -23.37 11.57
CA ALA A 18 -4.38 -22.25 10.96
C ALA A 18 -5.51 -21.23 10.83
N ALA A 19 -5.66 -20.42 11.85
CA ALA A 19 -6.28 -19.14 11.68
C ALA A 19 -5.38 -18.41 10.70
N GLY A 20 -5.55 -18.74 9.41
CA GLY A 20 -5.17 -17.85 8.36
C GLY A 20 -5.92 -16.60 8.68
N GLY A 21 -5.31 -15.72 9.51
CA GLY A 21 -5.81 -14.38 9.66
C GLY A 21 -6.16 -13.95 8.26
N ALA A 22 -7.35 -13.44 8.05
CA ALA A 22 -7.69 -12.80 6.82
C ALA A 22 -6.69 -11.67 6.65
N LEU A 23 -5.48 -12.00 6.22
CA LEU A 23 -4.58 -11.07 5.61
C LEU A 23 -5.39 -10.50 4.47
N ALA A 24 -5.80 -9.25 4.62
CA ALA A 24 -6.41 -8.52 3.52
C ALA A 24 -5.52 -8.82 2.33
N GLN A 25 -6.06 -9.55 1.37
CA GLN A 25 -5.32 -9.88 0.17
C GLN A 25 -5.27 -8.62 -0.67
N VAL A 26 -4.25 -7.84 -0.41
CA VAL A 26 -4.01 -6.59 -1.10
C VAL A 26 -2.82 -6.79 -2.02
N LYS A 27 -3.02 -6.51 -3.28
CA LYS A 27 -1.99 -6.57 -4.30
C LYS A 27 -1.60 -5.15 -4.68
N VAL A 28 -0.33 -4.82 -4.51
CA VAL A 28 0.24 -3.54 -4.92
C VAL A 28 1.19 -3.76 -6.08
N GLU A 29 1.06 -2.96 -7.11
CA GLU A 29 1.87 -3.04 -8.33
C GLU A 29 2.43 -1.68 -8.71
N GLY A 30 3.67 -1.68 -9.21
CA GLY A 30 4.26 -0.52 -9.85
C GLY A 30 4.38 0.71 -8.97
N ALA A 31 4.64 0.55 -7.68
CA ALA A 31 4.81 1.67 -6.77
C ALA A 31 6.07 2.46 -7.11
N TRP A 32 5.92 3.75 -7.34
CA TRP A 32 7.01 4.64 -7.67
C TRP A 32 6.78 6.04 -7.12
N ALA A 33 7.86 6.76 -6.91
CA ALA A 33 7.85 8.14 -6.44
C ALA A 33 8.75 8.99 -7.33
N ARG A 34 8.40 10.26 -7.48
CA ARG A 34 9.24 11.18 -8.25
C ARG A 34 10.47 11.59 -7.46
N PRO A 35 11.63 11.70 -8.11
CA PRO A 35 12.81 12.28 -7.47
C PRO A 35 12.54 13.71 -7.05
N THR A 36 13.18 14.13 -5.98
CA THR A 36 13.12 15.51 -5.50
C THR A 36 14.51 16.11 -5.43
N VAL A 37 14.58 17.43 -5.51
CA VAL A 37 15.83 18.18 -5.41
C VAL A 37 16.03 18.70 -3.97
N PRO A 38 17.28 19.04 -3.59
CA PRO A 38 17.53 19.64 -2.27
C PRO A 38 16.66 20.88 -2.04
N GLY A 39 16.07 20.98 -0.85
CA GLY A 39 15.15 22.07 -0.48
C GLY A 39 13.68 21.81 -0.84
N GLN A 40 13.38 20.83 -1.66
CA GLN A 40 12.00 20.45 -1.95
C GLN A 40 11.39 19.73 -0.74
N GLN A 41 10.24 20.22 -0.26
CA GLN A 41 9.60 19.74 0.97
C GLN A 41 8.58 18.63 0.73
N ALA A 42 8.13 18.45 -0.50
CA ALA A 42 7.08 17.50 -0.82
C ALA A 42 7.44 16.65 -2.03
N GLY A 43 7.05 15.38 -2.00
CA GLY A 43 7.19 14.45 -3.10
C GLY A 43 5.92 13.65 -3.35
N GLY A 44 5.64 13.33 -4.60
CA GLY A 44 4.49 12.54 -5.00
C GLY A 44 4.82 11.08 -5.22
N GLY A 45 3.89 10.20 -4.86
CA GLY A 45 3.99 8.77 -5.08
C GLY A 45 2.74 8.18 -5.71
N TYR A 46 2.93 7.13 -6.46
CA TYR A 46 1.90 6.49 -7.29
C TYR A 46 2.02 4.98 -7.21
N LEU A 47 0.91 4.30 -7.38
CA LEU A 47 0.85 2.84 -7.44
C LEU A 47 -0.49 2.37 -7.98
N SER A 48 -0.56 1.09 -8.30
CA SER A 48 -1.85 0.40 -8.48
C SER A 48 -2.08 -0.52 -7.30
N ILE A 49 -3.29 -0.56 -6.81
CA ILE A 49 -3.66 -1.38 -5.65
C ILE A 49 -5.01 -2.06 -5.89
N THR A 50 -5.07 -3.33 -5.56
CA THR A 50 -6.30 -4.14 -5.64
C THR A 50 -6.51 -4.82 -4.30
N SER A 51 -7.68 -4.63 -3.71
CA SER A 51 -8.07 -5.34 -2.48
C SER A 51 -9.13 -6.40 -2.82
N ALA A 52 -8.95 -7.61 -2.31
CA ALA A 52 -9.93 -8.68 -2.51
C ALA A 52 -11.27 -8.40 -1.83
N THR A 53 -11.25 -7.64 -0.75
CA THR A 53 -12.44 -7.19 -0.02
C THR A 53 -12.54 -5.67 -0.08
N ALA A 54 -13.76 -5.14 0.04
CA ALA A 54 -13.96 -3.70 0.10
C ALA A 54 -13.20 -3.10 1.29
N ASP A 55 -12.36 -2.12 1.02
CA ASP A 55 -11.51 -1.45 2.01
C ASP A 55 -11.27 -0.01 1.57
N ARG A 56 -10.42 0.70 2.26
CA ARG A 56 -9.96 2.03 1.86
C ARG A 56 -8.57 2.31 2.45
N ILE A 57 -7.78 3.09 1.73
CA ILE A 57 -6.53 3.63 2.26
C ILE A 57 -6.90 4.84 3.11
N VAL A 58 -6.50 4.87 4.36
CA VAL A 58 -6.82 5.96 5.29
C VAL A 58 -5.59 6.76 5.72
N GLY A 59 -4.43 6.36 5.30
CA GLY A 59 -3.19 7.05 5.61
C GLY A 59 -1.97 6.20 5.32
N GLY A 60 -0.86 6.62 5.89
CA GLY A 60 0.40 5.91 5.77
C GLY A 60 1.52 6.62 6.47
N SER A 61 2.73 6.10 6.32
CA SER A 61 3.94 6.68 6.87
C SER A 61 5.18 6.24 6.10
N THR A 62 6.23 7.02 6.21
CA THR A 62 7.56 6.69 5.70
C THR A 62 8.62 7.34 6.58
N PRO A 63 9.77 6.68 6.81
CA PRO A 63 10.87 7.31 7.55
C PRO A 63 11.44 8.55 6.86
N ALA A 64 11.24 8.71 5.56
CA ALA A 64 11.81 9.80 4.75
C ALA A 64 11.02 11.11 4.84
N ALA A 65 9.81 11.11 5.40
CA ALA A 65 8.96 12.29 5.48
C ALA A 65 8.26 12.39 6.82
N GLN A 66 7.91 13.61 7.20
CA GLN A 66 7.23 13.87 8.48
C GLN A 66 5.76 13.51 8.44
N ARG A 67 5.11 13.67 7.26
CA ARG A 67 3.69 13.42 7.08
C ARG A 67 3.45 12.69 5.77
N PHE A 68 2.39 11.93 5.77
CA PHE A 68 1.88 11.22 4.61
C PHE A 68 0.44 11.69 4.38
N GLU A 69 0.13 12.11 3.18
CA GLU A 69 -1.20 12.60 2.82
C GLU A 69 -1.73 11.90 1.57
N LEU A 70 -3.04 11.79 1.49
CA LEU A 70 -3.74 11.29 0.31
C LEU A 70 -4.32 12.48 -0.43
N HIS A 71 -4.11 12.55 -1.73
CA HIS A 71 -4.56 13.66 -2.57
C HIS A 71 -5.29 13.17 -3.81
N THR A 72 -6.14 14.03 -4.33
CA THR A 72 -6.76 13.88 -5.64
C THR A 72 -6.59 15.15 -6.44
N MET A 73 -6.71 15.05 -7.75
CA MET A 73 -6.84 16.22 -8.61
C MET A 73 -8.32 16.44 -8.90
N ALA A 74 -8.79 17.65 -8.68
CA ALA A 74 -10.17 18.03 -8.93
C ALA A 74 -10.22 19.25 -9.84
N MET A 75 -11.20 19.28 -10.74
CA MET A 75 -11.46 20.45 -11.56
C MET A 75 -12.26 21.48 -10.75
N LYS A 76 -11.78 22.72 -10.74
CA LYS A 76 -12.53 23.88 -10.26
C LYS A 76 -12.61 24.90 -11.40
N GLY A 77 -13.75 24.89 -12.11
CA GLY A 77 -13.82 25.58 -13.38
C GLY A 77 -12.85 24.97 -14.39
N ASP A 78 -11.98 25.78 -14.99
CA ASP A 78 -10.96 25.34 -15.95
C ASP A 78 -9.60 25.02 -15.31
N VAL A 79 -9.52 25.07 -13.97
CA VAL A 79 -8.28 24.86 -13.23
C VAL A 79 -8.28 23.51 -12.52
N MET A 80 -7.19 22.77 -12.70
CA MET A 80 -6.94 21.55 -11.92
C MET A 80 -6.34 21.92 -10.57
N GLU A 81 -7.02 21.55 -9.49
CA GLU A 81 -6.54 21.75 -8.13
C GLU A 81 -6.23 20.43 -7.45
N MET A 82 -5.11 20.41 -6.74
CA MET A 82 -4.78 19.32 -5.84
C MET A 82 -5.58 19.47 -4.55
N ARG A 83 -6.25 18.42 -4.12
CA ARG A 83 -7.06 18.43 -2.90
C ARG A 83 -6.74 17.22 -2.04
N GLN A 84 -6.49 17.47 -0.76
CA GLN A 84 -6.35 16.40 0.22
C GLN A 84 -7.69 15.69 0.43
N VAL A 85 -7.63 14.36 0.52
CA VAL A 85 -8.77 13.51 0.84
C VAL A 85 -8.45 12.66 2.07
N ASP A 86 -9.48 12.30 2.83
CA ASP A 86 -9.31 11.51 4.06
C ASP A 86 -9.08 10.03 3.78
N ALA A 87 -9.55 9.56 2.64
CA ALA A 87 -9.43 8.15 2.27
C ALA A 87 -9.51 7.97 0.76
N ILE A 88 -8.94 6.87 0.30
CA ILE A 88 -9.09 6.38 -1.08
C ILE A 88 -9.82 5.05 -1.03
N ASP A 89 -11.00 4.98 -1.63
CA ASP A 89 -11.81 3.77 -1.64
C ASP A 89 -11.19 2.68 -2.50
N LEU A 90 -11.22 1.47 -1.97
CA LEU A 90 -10.77 0.25 -2.65
C LEU A 90 -11.97 -0.70 -2.78
N PRO A 91 -12.77 -0.59 -3.84
CA PRO A 91 -13.86 -1.53 -4.08
C PRO A 91 -13.33 -2.95 -4.23
N ALA A 92 -14.05 -3.93 -3.71
CA ALA A 92 -13.62 -5.33 -3.74
C ALA A 92 -13.30 -5.79 -5.17
N GLY A 93 -12.11 -6.35 -5.35
CA GLY A 93 -11.64 -6.90 -6.62
C GLY A 93 -11.36 -5.89 -7.73
N LYS A 94 -11.44 -4.59 -7.46
CA LYS A 94 -11.15 -3.55 -8.44
C LYS A 94 -9.75 -2.99 -8.28
N LYS A 95 -9.03 -2.89 -9.39
CA LYS A 95 -7.75 -2.20 -9.44
C LYS A 95 -7.98 -0.69 -9.37
N VAL A 96 -7.38 -0.07 -8.35
CA VAL A 96 -7.38 1.38 -8.18
C VAL A 96 -6.00 1.91 -8.54
N GLU A 97 -5.94 2.83 -9.48
CA GLU A 97 -4.70 3.41 -9.96
C GLU A 97 -4.48 4.80 -9.37
N LEU A 98 -3.36 4.96 -8.67
CA LEU A 98 -2.84 6.26 -8.28
C LEU A 98 -1.81 6.66 -9.33
N LYS A 99 -2.05 7.78 -10.00
CA LYS A 99 -1.25 8.20 -11.15
C LYS A 99 -1.19 9.72 -11.24
N PRO A 100 -0.17 10.28 -11.92
CA PRO A 100 -0.12 11.72 -12.18
C PRO A 100 -1.41 12.22 -12.82
N GLY A 101 -1.93 13.32 -12.30
CA GLY A 101 -3.22 13.88 -12.76
C GLY A 101 -4.46 13.29 -12.10
N GLY A 102 -4.30 12.32 -11.22
CA GLY A 102 -5.40 11.68 -10.49
C GLY A 102 -5.10 11.53 -9.01
N LEU A 103 -5.58 10.45 -8.42
CA LEU A 103 -5.27 10.08 -7.04
C LEU A 103 -3.76 9.88 -6.89
N HIS A 104 -3.22 10.31 -5.75
CA HIS A 104 -1.80 10.10 -5.43
C HIS A 104 -1.56 10.22 -3.93
N VAL A 105 -0.39 9.75 -3.50
CA VAL A 105 0.09 9.99 -2.15
C VAL A 105 1.12 11.11 -2.17
N MET A 106 1.17 11.88 -1.09
CA MET A 106 2.14 12.95 -0.91
C MET A 106 2.97 12.70 0.34
N PHE A 107 4.27 12.76 0.16
CA PHE A 107 5.23 12.73 1.25
C PHE A 107 5.58 14.16 1.61
N MET A 108 5.11 14.63 2.76
CA MET A 108 5.25 16.02 3.20
C MET A 108 6.33 16.15 4.26
N GLY A 109 7.06 17.24 4.22
CA GLY A 109 8.15 17.46 5.16
C GLY A 109 9.29 16.46 4.94
N LEU A 110 9.77 16.36 3.70
CA LEU A 110 10.89 15.48 3.36
C LEU A 110 12.12 15.82 4.17
N LYS A 111 12.72 14.82 4.80
CA LYS A 111 13.95 14.96 5.59
C LYS A 111 15.19 15.06 4.74
N GLU A 112 15.14 14.49 3.55
CA GLU A 112 16.21 14.49 2.56
C GLU A 112 15.63 14.29 1.17
N PRO A 113 16.37 14.66 0.10
CA PRO A 113 15.88 14.46 -1.26
C PRO A 113 15.64 12.99 -1.59
N LEU A 114 14.59 12.73 -2.35
CA LEU A 114 14.36 11.41 -2.93
C LEU A 114 15.22 11.28 -4.17
N LYS A 115 16.21 10.39 -4.13
CA LYS A 115 17.18 10.22 -5.22
C LYS A 115 16.69 9.16 -6.22
N ALA A 116 16.76 9.48 -7.50
CA ALA A 116 16.48 8.52 -8.56
C ALA A 116 17.36 7.27 -8.41
N GLY A 117 16.75 6.11 -8.57
CA GLY A 117 17.42 4.81 -8.41
C GLY A 117 17.39 4.27 -6.97
N SER A 118 16.90 5.05 -6.01
CA SER A 118 16.75 4.59 -4.64
C SER A 118 15.37 3.94 -4.40
N LYS A 119 15.24 3.26 -3.28
CA LYS A 119 14.00 2.65 -2.81
C LYS A 119 13.46 3.43 -1.62
N LEU A 120 12.17 3.64 -1.58
CA LEU A 120 11.49 4.33 -0.50
C LEU A 120 10.54 3.38 0.21
N PRO A 121 10.83 2.97 1.45
CA PRO A 121 9.91 2.14 2.21
C PRO A 121 8.73 2.99 2.71
N VAL A 122 7.52 2.51 2.46
CA VAL A 122 6.27 3.16 2.83
C VAL A 122 5.35 2.15 3.49
N THR A 123 4.68 2.54 4.55
CA THR A 123 3.63 1.76 5.16
C THR A 123 2.29 2.42 4.84
N LEU A 124 1.44 1.72 4.11
CA LEU A 124 0.05 2.14 3.86
C LEU A 124 -0.84 1.66 5.00
N LYS A 125 -1.76 2.51 5.44
CA LYS A 125 -2.78 2.14 6.42
C LYS A 125 -4.11 1.94 5.73
N LEU A 126 -4.65 0.73 5.86
CA LEU A 126 -5.98 0.39 5.39
C LEU A 126 -6.95 0.39 6.57
N GLU A 127 -8.19 0.78 6.32
CA GLU A 127 -9.21 0.84 7.38
C GLU A 127 -9.49 -0.52 8.01
N LYS A 128 -9.58 -1.56 7.19
CA LYS A 128 -9.88 -2.93 7.62
C LYS A 128 -8.68 -3.86 7.56
N GLY A 129 -7.85 -3.71 6.56
CA GLY A 129 -6.72 -4.60 6.28
C GLY A 129 -5.44 -4.29 7.07
N GLY A 130 -5.46 -3.27 7.94
CA GLY A 130 -4.29 -2.91 8.74
C GLY A 130 -3.19 -2.25 7.91
N GLU A 131 -1.94 -2.60 8.20
CA GLU A 131 -0.78 -1.98 7.56
C GLU A 131 -0.23 -2.85 6.44
N VAL A 132 0.06 -2.22 5.32
CA VAL A 132 0.69 -2.84 4.15
C VAL A 132 2.01 -2.14 3.87
N LYS A 133 3.11 -2.89 3.91
CA LYS A 133 4.43 -2.37 3.58
C LYS A 133 4.65 -2.43 2.08
N VAL A 134 5.03 -1.28 1.52
CA VAL A 134 5.26 -1.11 0.09
C VAL A 134 6.61 -0.44 -0.12
N GLU A 135 7.37 -0.93 -1.08
CA GLU A 135 8.61 -0.30 -1.50
C GLU A 135 8.37 0.48 -2.80
N PHE A 136 8.59 1.78 -2.76
CA PHE A 136 8.45 2.64 -3.93
C PHE A 136 9.80 2.79 -4.61
N ASP A 137 9.82 2.61 -5.93
CA ASP A 137 10.99 2.94 -6.75
C ASP A 137 11.01 4.44 -7.03
N VAL A 138 12.11 5.11 -6.69
CA VAL A 138 12.27 6.53 -7.00
C VAL A 138 12.78 6.67 -8.42
N GLN A 139 11.94 7.24 -9.28
CA GLN A 139 12.24 7.38 -10.71
C GLN A 139 11.43 8.50 -11.36
N ALA A 140 11.94 9.06 -12.47
CA ALA A 140 11.37 10.25 -13.08
C ALA A 140 10.04 10.03 -13.78
N ARG A 141 9.67 8.80 -14.08
CA ARG A 141 8.42 8.43 -14.77
C ARG A 141 7.92 7.07 -14.30
N ALA A 142 6.68 6.81 -14.60
CA ALA A 142 6.07 5.52 -14.27
C ALA A 142 6.92 4.35 -14.78
N PRO A 143 6.96 3.24 -14.02
CA PRO A 143 7.57 2.01 -14.50
C PRO A 143 6.96 1.64 -15.85
N GLU A 144 7.79 1.26 -16.80
CA GLU A 144 7.25 0.66 -18.00
C GLU A 144 6.51 -0.59 -17.60
N ALA A 145 5.19 -0.56 -17.76
CA ALA A 145 4.44 -1.78 -17.75
C ALA A 145 5.10 -2.70 -18.77
N ALA A 146 5.44 -3.92 -18.37
CA ALA A 146 6.00 -4.89 -19.30
C ALA A 146 5.03 -4.98 -20.48
N HIS A 147 5.36 -4.26 -21.56
CA HIS A 147 4.61 -4.34 -22.80
C HIS A 147 4.85 -5.72 -23.35
N LYS A 148 3.91 -6.58 -23.10
CA LYS A 148 3.81 -7.81 -23.88
C LYS A 148 3.32 -7.41 -25.25
N HIS A 149 4.22 -7.31 -26.15
CA HIS A 149 3.90 -7.28 -27.55
C HIS A 149 3.50 -8.67 -28.00
#